data_15d44d22649c6f48dad81428f96df8ba
#
_entry.id   15d44d22649c6f48dad81428f96df8ba
#
_cell.length_a   1.000
_cell.length_b   1.000
_cell.length_c   1.000
_cell.angle_alpha   90.00
_cell.angle_beta   90.00
_cell.angle_gamma   90.00
#
_symmetry.space_group_name_H-M   'P 1'
#
loop_
_entity.id
_entity.type
_entity.pdbx_description
1 polymer ?
#
loop_
_entity_poly.entity_id
_entity_poly.type
_entity_poly.pdbx_seq_one_letter_code
_entity_poly.pdbx_strand_id
1 'polypeptide(L)'
;GNLQPAGEALKQAHIEPVELAAKEGLALINGTDGMLGMLILAIHDLTALVRTADVSAAMSVEALLGTDRVFMPELQALRPHPGQALSAANMTKVLRESGIMASHRDPESCTRVQDAYSLRCAPQVAGAARDTIAHAATVAGWELASAVDNPAVLADGRVESNGNFHGAPIAYVLDFLAVVAADLASMSERRTDRFLDVARNHGLPAFLAHDPGVDSGHMIAQYTQAAIVSELKRLAVPASVDSIPSSAMQEDHVSMGWSAARKLRRSVDGLTRVLAVEVLTAARALDLRAPLEPAPATAAVVKALRETVPAPGPDRFLAPEIESAVRLVAEGGVVAAAESVTGPLN
;
A
#
# COMPACT_ATOMS: atom_id res chain seq x y z
N GLY A 1 23.70 -7.24 -6.13
CA GLY A 1 24.19 -7.82 -7.38
C GLY A 1 25.61 -7.33 -7.70
N ASN A 2 26.32 -8.04 -8.55
CA ASN A 2 27.65 -7.64 -8.96
C ASN A 2 27.56 -6.68 -10.14
N LEU A 3 28.33 -5.58 -10.09
CA LEU A 3 28.49 -4.68 -11.24
C LEU A 3 29.37 -5.35 -12.29
N GLN A 4 28.90 -5.42 -13.52
CA GLN A 4 29.65 -6.01 -14.63
C GLN A 4 29.28 -5.31 -15.97
N PRO A 5 30.11 -5.43 -17.03
CA PRO A 5 29.77 -4.88 -18.33
C PRO A 5 28.47 -5.47 -18.87
N ALA A 6 27.63 -4.62 -19.50
CA ALA A 6 26.31 -5.03 -19.99
C ALA A 6 26.38 -6.21 -20.98
N GLY A 7 27.36 -6.21 -21.90
CA GLY A 7 27.53 -7.30 -22.88
C GLY A 7 27.82 -8.66 -22.22
N GLU A 8 28.56 -8.67 -21.11
CA GLU A 8 28.81 -9.92 -20.34
C GLU A 8 27.54 -10.37 -19.62
N ALA A 9 26.80 -9.43 -19.01
CA ALA A 9 25.53 -9.72 -18.35
C ALA A 9 24.49 -10.30 -19.32
N LEU A 10 24.33 -9.69 -20.48
CA LEU A 10 23.41 -10.16 -21.52
C LEU A 10 23.81 -11.55 -22.01
N LYS A 11 25.11 -11.79 -22.28
CA LYS A 11 25.62 -13.10 -22.69
C LYS A 11 25.34 -14.17 -21.65
N GLN A 12 25.54 -13.87 -20.36
CA GLN A 12 25.24 -14.81 -19.26
C GLN A 12 23.75 -15.12 -19.14
N ALA A 13 22.89 -14.13 -19.47
CA ALA A 13 21.45 -14.29 -19.47
C ALA A 13 20.88 -14.89 -20.77
N HIS A 14 21.74 -15.24 -21.74
CA HIS A 14 21.35 -15.71 -23.08
C HIS A 14 20.45 -14.72 -23.81
N ILE A 15 20.70 -13.41 -23.64
CA ILE A 15 19.99 -12.33 -24.32
C ILE A 15 20.92 -11.73 -25.38
N GLU A 16 20.48 -11.77 -26.63
CA GLU A 16 21.19 -11.09 -27.73
C GLU A 16 20.97 -9.58 -27.65
N PRO A 17 22.04 -8.75 -27.75
CA PRO A 17 21.89 -7.30 -27.78
C PRO A 17 21.04 -6.87 -29.00
N VAL A 18 20.15 -5.90 -28.77
CA VAL A 18 19.39 -5.28 -29.86
C VAL A 18 20.30 -4.34 -30.64
N GLU A 19 20.37 -4.48 -31.95
CA GLU A 19 21.04 -3.52 -32.84
C GLU A 19 20.14 -2.28 -32.98
N LEU A 20 20.65 -1.13 -32.51
CA LEU A 20 19.90 0.13 -32.51
C LEU A 20 19.95 0.81 -33.87
N ALA A 21 18.79 1.18 -34.40
CA ALA A 21 18.67 2.00 -35.62
C ALA A 21 18.89 3.50 -35.30
N ALA A 22 18.81 4.34 -36.31
CA ALA A 22 18.93 5.78 -36.16
C ALA A 22 17.89 6.33 -35.16
N LYS A 23 18.33 7.22 -34.26
CA LYS A 23 17.57 7.86 -33.15
C LYS A 23 17.24 6.96 -31.99
N GLU A 24 17.20 5.63 -32.10
CA GLU A 24 16.76 4.74 -31.01
C GLU A 24 17.63 4.84 -29.75
N GLY A 25 18.95 5.00 -29.90
CA GLY A 25 19.85 5.14 -28.76
C GLY A 25 19.53 6.37 -27.89
N LEU A 26 19.23 7.50 -28.50
CA LEU A 26 18.87 8.73 -27.80
C LEU A 26 17.45 8.65 -27.22
N ALA A 27 16.51 8.07 -27.97
CA ALA A 27 15.13 7.90 -27.51
C ALA A 27 15.04 7.04 -26.25
N LEU A 28 15.86 6.00 -26.12
CA LEU A 28 15.93 5.16 -24.91
C LEU A 28 16.50 5.89 -23.67
N ILE A 29 17.20 7.02 -23.83
CA ILE A 29 17.82 7.76 -22.73
C ILE A 29 16.98 8.98 -22.35
N ASN A 30 16.51 9.75 -23.34
CA ASN A 30 15.89 11.05 -23.14
C ASN A 30 14.37 11.00 -23.01
N GLY A 31 13.75 9.82 -23.08
CA GLY A 31 12.31 9.65 -22.95
C GLY A 31 11.81 9.58 -21.53
N THR A 32 10.50 9.36 -21.39
CA THR A 32 9.81 9.19 -20.13
C THR A 32 9.68 7.71 -19.71
N ASP A 33 10.21 6.80 -20.52
CA ASP A 33 9.99 5.35 -20.41
C ASP A 33 10.39 4.76 -19.04
N GLY A 34 11.53 5.17 -18.52
CA GLY A 34 12.01 4.65 -17.23
C GLY A 34 11.14 5.07 -16.05
N MET A 35 10.68 6.33 -16.02
CA MET A 35 9.76 6.78 -14.97
C MET A 35 8.35 6.22 -15.17
N LEU A 36 7.90 6.04 -16.42
CA LEU A 36 6.64 5.39 -16.76
C LEU A 36 6.64 3.91 -16.35
N GLY A 37 7.72 3.18 -16.62
CA GLY A 37 7.87 1.80 -16.19
C GLY A 37 7.78 1.65 -14.66
N MET A 38 8.46 2.53 -13.92
CA MET A 38 8.35 2.56 -12.44
C MET A 38 6.94 2.93 -11.97
N LEU A 39 6.23 3.82 -12.66
CA LEU A 39 4.83 4.17 -12.38
C LEU A 39 3.90 2.97 -12.58
N ILE A 40 4.02 2.26 -13.70
CA ILE A 40 3.18 1.09 -14.02
C ILE A 40 3.35 0.01 -12.94
N LEU A 41 4.59 -0.30 -12.56
CA LEU A 41 4.86 -1.24 -11.48
C LEU A 41 4.30 -0.76 -10.13
N ALA A 42 4.40 0.55 -9.83
CA ALA A 42 3.84 1.10 -8.61
C ALA A 42 2.31 1.06 -8.58
N ILE A 43 1.64 1.32 -9.70
CA ILE A 43 0.17 1.20 -9.83
C ILE A 43 -0.26 -0.25 -9.58
N HIS A 44 0.45 -1.22 -10.17
CA HIS A 44 0.18 -2.65 -9.96
C HIS A 44 0.27 -3.01 -8.46
N ASP A 45 1.38 -2.68 -7.83
CA ASP A 45 1.63 -2.98 -6.42
C ASP A 45 0.63 -2.27 -5.50
N LEU A 46 0.38 -0.97 -5.71
CA LEU A 46 -0.56 -0.19 -4.89
C LEU A 46 -2.01 -0.70 -5.04
N THR A 47 -2.40 -1.19 -6.21
CA THR A 47 -3.71 -1.81 -6.41
C THR A 47 -3.87 -3.08 -5.56
N ALA A 48 -2.84 -3.88 -5.41
CA ALA A 48 -2.84 -5.03 -4.51
C ALA A 48 -2.80 -4.60 -3.03
N LEU A 49 -1.97 -3.60 -2.70
CA LEU A 49 -1.81 -3.12 -1.33
C LEU A 49 -3.06 -2.43 -0.78
N VAL A 50 -3.83 -1.71 -1.60
CA VAL A 50 -5.08 -1.09 -1.13
C VAL A 50 -6.14 -2.15 -0.79
N ARG A 51 -6.19 -3.28 -1.49
CA ARG A 51 -7.04 -4.43 -1.11
C ARG A 51 -6.55 -5.06 0.20
N THR A 52 -5.24 -5.21 0.36
CA THR A 52 -4.64 -5.66 1.63
C THR A 52 -4.98 -4.70 2.77
N ALA A 53 -4.96 -3.38 2.52
CA ALA A 53 -5.34 -2.37 3.51
C ALA A 53 -6.81 -2.48 3.94
N ASP A 54 -7.73 -2.81 3.03
CA ASP A 54 -9.13 -3.09 3.38
C ASP A 54 -9.25 -4.32 4.30
N VAL A 55 -8.52 -5.41 3.98
CA VAL A 55 -8.53 -6.64 4.79
C VAL A 55 -7.90 -6.39 6.16
N SER A 56 -6.73 -5.75 6.23
CA SER A 56 -6.06 -5.45 7.51
C SER A 56 -6.87 -4.50 8.39
N ALA A 57 -7.53 -3.51 7.77
CA ALA A 57 -8.43 -2.61 8.48
C ALA A 57 -9.66 -3.37 9.05
N ALA A 58 -10.25 -4.27 8.28
CA ALA A 58 -11.35 -5.12 8.75
C ALA A 58 -10.92 -6.01 9.93
N MET A 59 -9.75 -6.68 9.85
CA MET A 59 -9.17 -7.43 10.96
C MET A 59 -8.99 -6.56 12.21
N SER A 60 -8.52 -5.33 12.02
CA SER A 60 -8.32 -4.38 13.12
C SER A 60 -9.63 -3.89 13.73
N VAL A 61 -10.64 -3.61 12.90
CA VAL A 61 -11.99 -3.26 13.36
C VAL A 61 -12.58 -4.40 14.20
N GLU A 62 -12.50 -5.63 13.71
CA GLU A 62 -12.98 -6.81 14.40
C GLU A 62 -12.30 -7.00 15.76
N ALA A 63 -10.96 -7.08 15.77
CA ALA A 63 -10.21 -7.36 16.99
C ALA A 63 -10.27 -6.23 18.04
N LEU A 64 -10.49 -4.97 17.61
CA LEU A 64 -10.71 -3.81 18.49
C LEU A 64 -12.17 -3.63 18.88
N LEU A 65 -13.05 -4.60 18.60
CA LEU A 65 -14.50 -4.50 18.86
C LEU A 65 -15.11 -3.24 18.26
N GLY A 66 -14.70 -2.86 17.03
CA GLY A 66 -15.24 -1.72 16.29
C GLY A 66 -16.63 -1.99 15.72
N THR A 67 -17.25 -1.01 15.08
CA THR A 67 -18.55 -1.17 14.42
C THR A 67 -18.42 -1.29 12.91
N ASP A 68 -19.13 -2.26 12.32
CA ASP A 68 -19.27 -2.44 10.87
C ASP A 68 -20.35 -1.53 10.24
N ARG A 69 -21.17 -0.88 11.07
CA ARG A 69 -22.29 -0.03 10.61
C ARG A 69 -21.82 1.16 9.76
N VAL A 70 -20.61 1.63 9.97
CA VAL A 70 -20.02 2.73 9.18
C VAL A 70 -19.72 2.34 7.73
N PHE A 71 -19.75 1.04 7.41
CA PHE A 71 -19.51 0.51 6.07
C PHE A 71 -20.79 0.28 5.25
N MET A 72 -21.97 0.58 5.81
CA MET A 72 -23.26 0.38 5.16
C MET A 72 -23.32 1.12 3.82
N PRO A 73 -23.87 0.48 2.76
CA PRO A 73 -23.96 1.07 1.42
C PRO A 73 -24.70 2.41 1.39
N GLU A 74 -25.73 2.57 2.23
CA GLU A 74 -26.53 3.81 2.33
C GLU A 74 -25.67 4.99 2.77
N LEU A 75 -24.72 4.78 3.66
CA LEU A 75 -23.78 5.82 4.10
C LEU A 75 -22.80 6.20 3.00
N GLN A 76 -22.33 5.19 2.21
CA GLN A 76 -21.43 5.45 1.09
C GLN A 76 -22.14 6.21 -0.03
N ALA A 77 -23.42 5.92 -0.27
CA ALA A 77 -24.23 6.59 -1.28
C ALA A 77 -24.42 8.11 -1.01
N LEU A 78 -24.35 8.55 0.26
CA LEU A 78 -24.40 9.98 0.62
C LEU A 78 -23.17 10.76 0.14
N ARG A 79 -22.06 10.06 -0.13
CA ARG A 79 -20.82 10.64 -0.65
C ARG A 79 -20.29 9.75 -1.77
N PRO A 80 -20.72 9.97 -3.03
CA PRO A 80 -20.59 8.99 -4.11
C PRO A 80 -19.18 8.97 -4.75
N HIS A 81 -18.15 8.74 -3.93
CA HIS A 81 -16.80 8.44 -4.40
C HIS A 81 -16.70 6.93 -4.69
N PRO A 82 -16.36 6.53 -5.93
CA PRO A 82 -16.35 5.12 -6.31
C PRO A 82 -15.44 4.26 -5.44
N GLY A 83 -14.21 4.71 -5.22
CA GLY A 83 -13.23 3.98 -4.41
C GLY A 83 -13.69 3.78 -2.96
N GLN A 84 -14.37 4.78 -2.36
CA GLN A 84 -14.91 4.66 -1.00
C GLN A 84 -15.95 3.54 -0.90
N ALA A 85 -16.85 3.48 -1.86
CA ALA A 85 -17.89 2.43 -1.90
C ALA A 85 -17.26 1.02 -2.07
N LEU A 86 -16.23 0.89 -2.90
CA LEU A 86 -15.51 -0.38 -3.10
C LEU A 86 -14.82 -0.85 -1.81
N SER A 87 -14.08 0.03 -1.13
CA SER A 87 -13.40 -0.30 0.13
C SER A 87 -14.39 -0.69 1.24
N ALA A 88 -15.49 0.06 1.38
CA ALA A 88 -16.53 -0.26 2.35
C ALA A 88 -17.17 -1.64 2.06
N ALA A 89 -17.43 -1.94 0.78
CA ALA A 89 -17.98 -3.23 0.37
C ALA A 89 -17.01 -4.39 0.67
N ASN A 90 -15.70 -4.20 0.44
CA ASN A 90 -14.69 -5.19 0.79
C ASN A 90 -14.67 -5.46 2.29
N MET A 91 -14.60 -4.42 3.11
CA MET A 91 -14.59 -4.55 4.58
C MET A 91 -15.86 -5.23 5.09
N THR A 92 -17.04 -4.90 4.52
CA THR A 92 -18.30 -5.57 4.84
C THR A 92 -18.25 -7.05 4.51
N LYS A 93 -17.70 -7.45 3.35
CA LYS A 93 -17.56 -8.88 2.99
C LYS A 93 -16.64 -9.63 3.96
N VAL A 94 -15.50 -9.01 4.31
CA VAL A 94 -14.49 -9.62 5.20
C VAL A 94 -15.03 -9.83 6.61
N LEU A 95 -15.91 -8.95 7.11
CA LEU A 95 -16.47 -9.01 8.46
C LEU A 95 -17.73 -9.88 8.59
N ARG A 96 -18.22 -10.48 7.50
CA ARG A 96 -19.42 -11.31 7.53
C ARG A 96 -19.26 -12.47 8.52
N GLU A 97 -20.34 -12.77 9.24
CA GLU A 97 -20.46 -13.91 10.15
C GLU A 97 -19.46 -13.89 11.33
N SER A 98 -18.92 -12.72 11.67
CA SER A 98 -18.03 -12.57 12.83
C SER A 98 -18.80 -12.72 14.15
N GLY A 99 -18.42 -13.70 14.96
CA GLY A 99 -18.88 -13.84 16.32
C GLY A 99 -18.36 -12.71 17.22
N ILE A 100 -17.14 -12.22 16.95
CA ILE A 100 -16.55 -11.07 17.65
C ILE A 100 -17.41 -9.83 17.40
N MET A 101 -17.77 -9.52 16.14
CA MET A 101 -18.64 -8.39 15.79
C MET A 101 -20.04 -8.54 16.39
N ALA A 102 -20.57 -9.77 16.43
CA ALA A 102 -21.89 -10.04 17.02
C ALA A 102 -21.92 -9.83 18.52
N SER A 103 -20.78 -10.06 19.24
CA SER A 103 -20.70 -10.01 20.70
C SER A 103 -20.99 -8.63 21.31
N HIS A 104 -20.89 -7.55 20.55
CA HIS A 104 -21.05 -6.18 21.02
C HIS A 104 -22.00 -5.34 20.15
N ARG A 105 -22.90 -5.98 19.39
CA ARG A 105 -23.93 -5.27 18.59
C ARG A 105 -25.05 -4.65 19.41
N ASP A 106 -25.30 -5.19 20.59
CA ASP A 106 -26.33 -4.68 21.49
C ASP A 106 -25.87 -3.33 22.08
N PRO A 107 -26.68 -2.27 21.96
CA PRO A 107 -26.39 -0.97 22.59
C PRO A 107 -26.18 -1.04 24.09
N GLU A 108 -26.78 -2.01 24.79
CA GLU A 108 -26.58 -2.19 26.23
C GLU A 108 -25.19 -2.75 26.56
N SER A 109 -24.58 -3.49 25.63
CA SER A 109 -23.24 -4.07 25.79
C SER A 109 -22.11 -3.16 25.29
N CYS A 110 -22.45 -2.10 24.56
CA CYS A 110 -21.47 -1.18 23.99
C CYS A 110 -21.74 0.27 24.40
N THR A 111 -20.88 0.83 25.25
CA THR A 111 -21.00 2.21 25.76
C THR A 111 -20.29 3.23 24.90
N ARG A 112 -19.66 2.84 23.79
CA ARG A 112 -18.92 3.76 22.91
C ARG A 112 -19.86 4.59 22.07
N VAL A 113 -19.57 5.88 21.98
CA VAL A 113 -20.31 6.79 21.08
C VAL A 113 -19.87 6.58 19.64
N GLN A 114 -18.57 6.49 19.39
CA GLN A 114 -17.98 6.33 18.05
C GLN A 114 -16.60 5.69 18.13
N ASP A 115 -16.22 4.97 17.05
CA ASP A 115 -14.85 4.49 16.89
C ASP A 115 -13.90 5.62 16.48
N ALA A 116 -12.61 5.39 16.66
CA ALA A 116 -11.57 6.28 16.18
C ALA A 116 -11.57 6.37 14.65
N TYR A 117 -11.07 7.48 14.11
CA TYR A 117 -11.02 7.71 12.66
C TYR A 117 -10.21 6.65 11.91
N SER A 118 -9.14 6.13 12.50
CA SER A 118 -8.35 5.06 11.87
C SER A 118 -9.15 3.77 11.61
N LEU A 119 -10.25 3.57 12.32
CA LEU A 119 -11.21 2.46 12.10
C LEU A 119 -12.36 2.91 11.19
N ARG A 120 -13.16 3.88 11.65
CA ARG A 120 -14.41 4.26 10.96
C ARG A 120 -14.24 5.03 9.67
N CYS A 121 -13.10 5.71 9.47
CA CYS A 121 -12.80 6.44 8.23
C CYS A 121 -11.87 5.65 7.28
N ALA A 122 -11.65 4.36 7.53
CA ALA A 122 -10.84 3.51 6.66
C ALA A 122 -11.35 3.51 5.20
N PRO A 123 -12.65 3.38 4.91
CA PRO A 123 -13.13 3.42 3.53
C PRO A 123 -12.91 4.77 2.84
N GLN A 124 -12.96 5.88 3.57
CA GLN A 124 -12.76 7.20 3.00
C GLN A 124 -11.31 7.40 2.54
N VAL A 125 -10.34 6.92 3.33
CA VAL A 125 -8.92 7.05 3.00
C VAL A 125 -8.50 6.02 1.95
N ALA A 126 -8.86 4.74 2.12
CA ALA A 126 -8.57 3.70 1.13
C ALA A 126 -9.29 3.96 -0.20
N GLY A 127 -10.50 4.53 -0.16
CA GLY A 127 -11.24 4.95 -1.34
C GLY A 127 -10.57 6.09 -2.09
N ALA A 128 -10.11 7.13 -1.40
CA ALA A 128 -9.34 8.21 -2.01
C ALA A 128 -8.06 7.69 -2.67
N ALA A 129 -7.40 6.70 -2.04
CA ALA A 129 -6.26 6.01 -2.62
C ALA A 129 -6.62 5.32 -3.94
N ARG A 130 -7.74 4.58 -3.99
CA ARG A 130 -8.23 3.91 -5.21
C ARG A 130 -8.51 4.89 -6.34
N ASP A 131 -9.22 5.98 -6.04
CA ASP A 131 -9.56 7.00 -7.03
C ASP A 131 -8.30 7.69 -7.58
N THR A 132 -7.29 7.91 -6.72
CA THR A 132 -5.99 8.47 -7.13
C THR A 132 -5.19 7.48 -7.99
N ILE A 133 -5.19 6.19 -7.64
CA ILE A 133 -4.54 5.14 -8.45
C ILE A 133 -5.20 5.06 -9.83
N ALA A 134 -6.53 5.12 -9.91
CA ALA A 134 -7.26 5.11 -11.18
C ALA A 134 -6.91 6.32 -12.06
N HIS A 135 -6.78 7.52 -11.46
CA HIS A 135 -6.30 8.71 -12.17
C HIS A 135 -4.87 8.52 -12.69
N ALA A 136 -3.95 8.01 -11.86
CA ALA A 136 -2.57 7.76 -12.26
C ALA A 136 -2.49 6.72 -13.38
N ALA A 137 -3.32 5.68 -13.36
CA ALA A 137 -3.42 4.68 -14.42
C ALA A 137 -3.89 5.29 -15.74
N THR A 138 -4.83 6.24 -15.70
CA THR A 138 -5.28 6.98 -16.88
C THR A 138 -4.14 7.79 -17.50
N VAL A 139 -3.37 8.52 -16.67
CA VAL A 139 -2.21 9.31 -17.13
C VAL A 139 -1.12 8.38 -17.71
N ALA A 140 -0.84 7.26 -17.02
CA ALA A 140 0.12 6.27 -17.52
C ALA A 140 -0.32 5.68 -18.88
N GLY A 141 -1.62 5.45 -19.08
CA GLY A 141 -2.17 4.98 -20.36
C GLY A 141 -1.98 5.98 -21.49
N TRP A 142 -2.13 7.27 -21.26
CA TRP A 142 -1.85 8.31 -22.24
C TRP A 142 -0.37 8.35 -22.61
N GLU A 143 0.51 8.32 -21.60
CA GLU A 143 1.96 8.34 -21.82
C GLU A 143 2.45 7.10 -22.55
N LEU A 144 1.91 5.93 -22.23
CA LEU A 144 2.26 4.67 -22.90
C LEU A 144 1.96 4.67 -24.41
N ALA A 145 0.94 5.45 -24.81
CA ALA A 145 0.55 5.62 -26.23
C ALA A 145 1.26 6.81 -26.91
N SER A 146 2.13 7.54 -26.20
CA SER A 146 2.73 8.78 -26.69
C SER A 146 4.02 8.54 -27.43
N ALA A 147 4.32 9.40 -28.43
CA ALA A 147 5.63 9.55 -29.04
C ALA A 147 6.36 10.72 -28.35
N VAL A 148 7.35 10.39 -27.54
CA VAL A 148 8.01 11.36 -26.62
C VAL A 148 9.40 11.80 -27.07
N ASP A 149 9.86 11.36 -28.27
CA ASP A 149 11.18 11.69 -28.77
C ASP A 149 11.24 13.11 -29.40
N ASN A 150 12.41 13.73 -29.35
CA ASN A 150 12.71 15.02 -29.95
C ASN A 150 14.03 14.96 -30.78
N PRO A 151 14.01 15.40 -32.04
CA PRO A 151 12.85 15.85 -32.80
C PRO A 151 11.92 14.68 -33.19
N ALA A 152 10.65 14.97 -33.39
CA ALA A 152 9.68 13.99 -33.90
C ALA A 152 9.76 13.89 -35.43
N VAL A 153 9.61 12.67 -35.97
CA VAL A 153 9.41 12.42 -37.38
C VAL A 153 7.93 12.18 -37.61
N LEU A 154 7.27 13.08 -38.32
CA LEU A 154 5.84 13.03 -38.58
C LEU A 154 5.52 12.09 -39.74
N ALA A 155 4.25 11.67 -39.84
CA ALA A 155 3.79 10.74 -40.91
C ALA A 155 3.98 11.26 -42.35
N ASP A 156 4.05 12.58 -42.51
CA ASP A 156 4.33 13.22 -43.82
C ASP A 156 5.83 13.40 -44.11
N GLY A 157 6.71 12.89 -43.23
CA GLY A 157 8.16 12.96 -43.35
C GLY A 157 8.80 14.23 -42.79
N ARG A 158 8.06 15.19 -42.32
CA ARG A 158 8.65 16.37 -41.64
C ARG A 158 9.35 15.98 -40.36
N VAL A 159 10.43 16.68 -40.03
CA VAL A 159 11.17 16.53 -38.80
C VAL A 159 10.99 17.81 -37.98
N GLU A 160 10.32 17.71 -36.82
CA GLU A 160 9.92 18.87 -36.04
C GLU A 160 10.44 18.78 -34.60
N SER A 161 11.01 19.88 -34.11
CA SER A 161 11.36 20.01 -32.69
C SER A 161 10.11 20.14 -31.84
N ASN A 162 10.12 19.50 -30.65
CA ASN A 162 8.98 19.50 -29.75
C ASN A 162 9.43 19.38 -28.28
N GLY A 163 8.46 19.40 -27.33
CA GLY A 163 8.68 19.26 -25.89
C GLY A 163 8.03 18.00 -25.29
N ASN A 164 7.65 17.00 -26.09
CA ASN A 164 6.92 15.82 -25.61
C ASN A 164 7.74 14.92 -24.69
N PHE A 165 9.05 15.09 -24.65
CA PHE A 165 9.95 14.43 -23.70
C PHE A 165 9.82 14.94 -22.28
N HIS A 166 9.11 16.05 -22.01
CA HIS A 166 9.03 16.63 -20.68
C HIS A 166 8.14 15.81 -19.76
N GLY A 167 8.74 15.17 -18.77
CA GLY A 167 8.09 14.18 -17.90
C GLY A 167 7.16 14.73 -16.81
N ALA A 168 6.75 16.02 -16.83
CA ALA A 168 5.89 16.60 -15.82
C ALA A 168 4.57 15.85 -15.58
N PRO A 169 3.83 15.40 -16.61
CA PRO A 169 2.59 14.65 -16.39
C PRO A 169 2.78 13.41 -15.53
N ILE A 170 3.87 12.67 -15.78
CA ILE A 170 4.20 11.46 -15.03
C ILE A 170 4.75 11.80 -13.65
N ALA A 171 5.58 12.85 -13.53
CA ALA A 171 6.15 13.30 -12.26
C ALA A 171 5.09 13.64 -11.22
N TYR A 172 4.02 14.33 -11.63
CA TYR A 172 2.94 14.75 -10.74
C TYR A 172 2.18 13.55 -10.16
N VAL A 173 1.81 12.58 -10.98
CA VAL A 173 1.07 11.40 -10.49
C VAL A 173 1.96 10.47 -9.67
N LEU A 174 3.27 10.41 -9.93
CA LEU A 174 4.23 9.67 -9.10
C LEU A 174 4.29 10.25 -7.67
N ASP A 175 4.39 11.57 -7.54
CA ASP A 175 4.38 12.22 -6.24
C ASP A 175 3.01 12.12 -5.56
N PHE A 176 1.91 12.21 -6.31
CA PHE A 176 0.57 12.05 -5.76
C PHE A 176 0.39 10.64 -5.16
N LEU A 177 0.87 9.59 -5.82
CA LEU A 177 0.85 8.22 -5.29
C LEU A 177 1.75 8.04 -4.05
N ALA A 178 2.84 8.80 -3.92
CA ALA A 178 3.66 8.78 -2.71
C ALA A 178 2.91 9.34 -1.49
N VAL A 179 2.08 10.38 -1.68
CA VAL A 179 1.17 10.91 -0.65
C VAL A 179 0.17 9.83 -0.21
N VAL A 180 -0.44 9.15 -1.19
CA VAL A 180 -1.39 8.04 -0.94
C VAL A 180 -0.76 6.93 -0.09
N ALA A 181 0.46 6.49 -0.45
CA ALA A 181 1.16 5.45 0.30
C ALA A 181 1.45 5.87 1.75
N ALA A 182 1.85 7.12 1.97
CA ALA A 182 2.14 7.65 3.30
C ALA A 182 0.88 7.75 4.18
N ASP A 183 -0.26 8.13 3.60
CA ASP A 183 -1.52 8.28 4.35
C ASP A 183 -2.12 6.92 4.71
N LEU A 184 -2.16 5.96 3.78
CA LEU A 184 -2.55 4.58 4.07
C LEU A 184 -1.68 3.97 5.18
N ALA A 185 -0.37 4.19 5.12
CA ALA A 185 0.56 3.72 6.13
C ALA A 185 0.29 4.38 7.50
N SER A 186 -0.01 5.68 7.53
CA SER A 186 -0.38 6.38 8.77
C SER A 186 -1.64 5.80 9.39
N MET A 187 -2.67 5.50 8.60
CA MET A 187 -3.90 4.86 9.07
C MET A 187 -3.64 3.48 9.68
N SER A 188 -2.85 2.67 9.00
CA SER A 188 -2.46 1.33 9.43
C SER A 188 -1.71 1.37 10.77
N GLU A 189 -0.70 2.23 10.88
CA GLU A 189 0.09 2.39 12.10
C GLU A 189 -0.77 2.87 13.29
N ARG A 190 -1.71 3.80 13.08
CA ARG A 190 -2.64 4.23 14.13
C ARG A 190 -3.54 3.11 14.63
N ARG A 191 -3.90 2.13 13.80
CA ARG A 191 -4.65 0.95 14.25
C ARG A 191 -3.76 0.02 15.07
N THR A 192 -2.52 -0.20 14.64
CA THR A 192 -1.54 -0.98 15.42
C THR A 192 -1.29 -0.37 16.80
N ASP A 193 -1.07 0.95 16.89
CA ASP A 193 -0.89 1.66 18.15
C ASP A 193 -2.06 1.46 19.13
N ARG A 194 -3.29 1.44 18.60
CA ARG A 194 -4.48 1.21 19.43
C ARG A 194 -4.53 -0.16 20.08
N PHE A 195 -4.04 -1.20 19.42
CA PHE A 195 -3.97 -2.54 20.02
C PHE A 195 -3.10 -2.58 21.27
N LEU A 196 -2.08 -1.74 21.33
CA LEU A 196 -1.05 -1.80 22.35
C LEU A 196 -1.43 -1.06 23.66
N ASP A 197 -2.43 -0.20 23.60
CA ASP A 197 -2.87 0.63 24.72
C ASP A 197 -4.13 0.07 25.38
N VAL A 198 -4.02 -0.36 26.63
CA VAL A 198 -5.13 -0.91 27.43
C VAL A 198 -6.33 0.04 27.55
N ALA A 199 -6.11 1.35 27.48
CA ALA A 199 -7.20 2.34 27.51
C ALA A 199 -8.03 2.33 26.22
N ARG A 200 -7.54 1.71 25.14
CA ARG A 200 -8.13 1.80 23.79
C ARG A 200 -8.36 0.44 23.12
N ASN A 201 -7.82 -0.65 23.65
CA ASN A 201 -7.86 -1.98 23.05
C ASN A 201 -9.00 -2.89 23.54
N HIS A 202 -9.86 -2.37 24.41
CA HIS A 202 -11.06 -3.06 24.88
C HIS A 202 -10.80 -4.43 25.52
N GLY A 203 -9.89 -4.46 26.50
CA GLY A 203 -9.64 -5.63 27.34
C GLY A 203 -8.58 -6.60 26.81
N LEU A 204 -7.88 -6.26 25.73
CA LEU A 204 -6.66 -6.98 25.36
C LEU A 204 -5.51 -6.63 26.32
N PRO A 205 -4.51 -7.50 26.50
CA PRO A 205 -3.37 -7.20 27.36
C PRO A 205 -2.53 -6.05 26.79
N ALA A 206 -1.82 -5.32 27.68
CA ALA A 206 -0.89 -4.28 27.28
C ALA A 206 0.11 -4.80 26.27
N PHE A 207 0.34 -4.05 25.19
CA PHE A 207 1.23 -4.41 24.06
C PHE A 207 0.92 -5.76 23.39
N LEU A 208 -0.26 -6.34 23.64
CA LEU A 208 -0.61 -7.72 23.30
C LEU A 208 0.42 -8.74 23.84
N ALA A 209 1.04 -8.43 24.96
CA ALA A 209 2.04 -9.27 25.59
C ALA A 209 1.42 -10.53 26.20
N HIS A 210 2.19 -11.62 26.30
CA HIS A 210 1.78 -12.85 26.98
C HIS A 210 1.69 -12.64 28.49
N ASP A 211 2.73 -12.02 29.05
CA ASP A 211 2.81 -11.63 30.45
C ASP A 211 3.20 -10.14 30.55
N PRO A 212 2.20 -9.19 30.56
CA PRO A 212 2.49 -7.78 30.58
C PRO A 212 3.32 -7.37 31.81
N GLY A 213 4.40 -6.65 31.58
CA GLY A 213 5.37 -6.25 32.61
C GLY A 213 6.63 -7.13 32.64
N VAL A 214 6.56 -8.33 32.08
CA VAL A 214 7.71 -9.21 31.80
C VAL A 214 8.01 -9.21 30.30
N ASP A 215 6.98 -9.45 29.48
CA ASP A 215 7.06 -9.44 28.03
C ASP A 215 6.77 -8.04 27.46
N SER A 216 7.45 -7.68 26.37
CA SER A 216 7.23 -6.45 25.60
C SER A 216 6.16 -6.61 24.51
N GLY A 217 5.81 -7.82 24.14
CA GLY A 217 4.82 -8.13 23.11
C GLY A 217 5.16 -7.49 21.75
N HIS A 218 4.21 -6.75 21.17
CA HIS A 218 4.39 -6.09 19.87
C HIS A 218 4.87 -4.62 19.96
N MET A 219 5.34 -4.15 21.12
CA MET A 219 5.80 -2.77 21.31
C MET A 219 6.86 -2.37 20.26
N ILE A 220 7.89 -3.18 20.06
CA ILE A 220 8.99 -2.88 19.13
C ILE A 220 8.57 -3.07 17.67
N ALA A 221 7.60 -3.94 17.37
CA ALA A 221 7.00 -4.03 16.05
C ALA A 221 6.31 -2.71 15.65
N GLN A 222 5.57 -2.10 16.57
CA GLN A 222 4.95 -0.77 16.34
C GLN A 222 6.01 0.33 16.20
N TYR A 223 7.11 0.31 16.96
CA TYR A 223 8.20 1.26 16.77
C TYR A 223 8.81 1.18 15.37
N THR A 224 9.01 -0.04 14.87
CA THR A 224 9.47 -0.28 13.49
C THR A 224 8.49 0.31 12.48
N GLN A 225 7.18 0.08 12.69
CA GLN A 225 6.13 0.62 11.83
C GLN A 225 6.10 2.15 11.86
N ALA A 226 6.18 2.77 13.04
CA ALA A 226 6.20 4.22 13.22
C ALA A 226 7.43 4.87 12.55
N ALA A 227 8.59 4.23 12.63
CA ALA A 227 9.81 4.69 11.97
C ALA A 227 9.65 4.69 10.44
N ILE A 228 9.08 3.62 9.87
CA ILE A 228 8.79 3.54 8.43
C ILE A 228 7.78 4.62 8.03
N VAL A 229 6.69 4.82 8.78
CA VAL A 229 5.70 5.87 8.51
C VAL A 229 6.34 7.27 8.55
N SER A 230 7.26 7.52 9.48
CA SER A 230 8.01 8.79 9.52
C SER A 230 8.85 8.99 8.26
N GLU A 231 9.48 7.94 7.74
CA GLU A 231 10.21 8.02 6.47
C GLU A 231 9.25 8.25 5.29
N LEU A 232 8.12 7.54 5.22
CA LEU A 232 7.13 7.70 4.16
C LEU A 232 6.60 9.13 4.06
N LYS A 233 6.38 9.81 5.20
CA LYS A 233 5.99 11.24 5.22
C LYS A 233 7.03 12.14 4.56
N ARG A 234 8.32 11.85 4.70
CA ARG A 234 9.38 12.58 4.01
C ARG A 234 9.45 12.24 2.53
N LEU A 235 9.22 10.97 2.17
CA LEU A 235 9.14 10.53 0.78
C LEU A 235 7.91 11.10 0.06
N ALA A 236 6.87 11.50 0.79
CA ALA A 236 5.68 12.15 0.25
C ALA A 236 5.90 13.64 -0.11
N VAL A 237 7.01 14.26 0.32
CA VAL A 237 7.34 15.62 -0.12
C VAL A 237 7.59 15.58 -1.64
N PRO A 238 6.88 16.39 -2.45
CA PRO A 238 6.98 16.30 -3.91
C PRO A 238 8.39 16.60 -4.43
N ALA A 239 8.91 15.74 -5.31
CA ALA A 239 10.11 16.01 -6.08
C ALA A 239 9.79 16.82 -7.34
N SER A 240 8.57 16.70 -7.84
CA SER A 240 8.11 17.34 -9.08
C SER A 240 7.98 18.86 -8.99
N VAL A 241 8.08 19.45 -7.78
CA VAL A 241 8.12 20.92 -7.59
C VAL A 241 9.51 21.49 -7.81
N ASP A 242 10.54 20.64 -7.87
CA ASP A 242 11.93 21.03 -8.08
C ASP A 242 12.30 21.00 -9.55
N SER A 243 13.29 21.78 -9.93
CA SER A 243 13.92 21.81 -11.25
C SER A 243 15.35 22.30 -11.14
N ILE A 244 16.18 21.86 -12.06
CA ILE A 244 17.58 22.32 -12.18
C ILE A 244 17.86 22.72 -13.62
N PRO A 245 18.53 23.85 -13.88
CA PRO A 245 18.97 24.21 -15.23
C PRO A 245 20.15 23.35 -15.66
N SER A 246 20.14 22.92 -16.91
CA SER A 246 21.24 22.17 -17.53
C SER A 246 21.49 22.60 -18.95
N SER A 247 22.49 22.00 -19.64
CA SER A 247 22.83 22.25 -21.05
C SER A 247 23.00 23.76 -21.36
N ALA A 248 23.79 24.48 -20.53
CA ALA A 248 24.00 25.92 -20.65
C ALA A 248 22.68 26.73 -20.70
N MET A 249 21.73 26.41 -19.86
CA MET A 249 20.39 27.03 -19.74
C MET A 249 19.44 26.73 -20.92
N GLN A 250 19.81 25.89 -21.85
CA GLN A 250 18.88 25.43 -22.89
C GLN A 250 17.74 24.59 -22.27
N GLU A 251 18.08 23.79 -21.26
CA GLU A 251 17.16 23.02 -20.44
C GLU A 251 16.97 23.74 -19.10
N ASP A 252 16.33 24.92 -19.13
CA ASP A 252 16.16 25.81 -17.99
C ASP A 252 15.09 25.35 -17.01
N HIS A 253 14.21 24.42 -17.44
CA HIS A 253 13.20 23.77 -16.62
C HIS A 253 13.05 22.30 -17.03
N VAL A 254 13.51 21.39 -16.16
CA VAL A 254 13.43 19.93 -16.35
C VAL A 254 12.47 19.31 -15.34
N SER A 255 11.89 18.17 -15.69
CA SER A 255 11.08 17.41 -14.71
C SER A 255 11.98 16.60 -13.78
N MET A 256 11.60 16.51 -12.51
CA MET A 256 12.25 15.63 -11.52
C MET A 256 11.52 14.29 -11.38
N GLY A 257 10.86 13.83 -12.45
CA GLY A 257 10.05 12.63 -12.46
C GLY A 257 10.81 11.35 -12.12
N TRP A 258 12.09 11.26 -12.48
CA TRP A 258 12.94 10.14 -12.08
C TRP A 258 13.12 10.05 -10.57
N SER A 259 13.31 11.19 -9.90
CA SER A 259 13.38 11.27 -8.43
C SER A 259 12.04 10.92 -7.79
N ALA A 260 10.92 11.42 -8.33
CA ALA A 260 9.57 11.08 -7.90
C ALA A 260 9.30 9.57 -8.01
N ALA A 261 9.70 8.94 -9.13
CA ALA A 261 9.53 7.51 -9.35
C ALA A 261 10.34 6.66 -8.35
N ARG A 262 11.59 7.00 -8.11
CA ARG A 262 12.45 6.30 -7.11
C ARG A 262 11.88 6.42 -5.70
N LYS A 263 11.39 7.61 -5.31
CA LYS A 263 10.72 7.83 -4.03
C LYS A 263 9.47 6.95 -3.90
N LEU A 264 8.63 6.93 -4.92
CA LEU A 264 7.41 6.13 -4.92
C LEU A 264 7.71 4.63 -4.77
N ARG A 265 8.71 4.08 -5.48
CA ARG A 265 9.11 2.67 -5.31
C ARG A 265 9.51 2.35 -3.87
N ARG A 266 10.25 3.24 -3.21
CA ARG A 266 10.57 3.11 -1.78
C ARG A 266 9.32 3.23 -0.90
N SER A 267 8.37 4.08 -1.27
CA SER A 267 7.11 4.24 -0.53
C SER A 267 6.23 2.99 -0.62
N VAL A 268 6.20 2.32 -1.76
CA VAL A 268 5.50 1.04 -1.95
C VAL A 268 6.08 -0.05 -1.05
N ASP A 269 7.42 -0.19 -1.01
CA ASP A 269 8.08 -1.14 -0.10
C ASP A 269 7.78 -0.81 1.38
N GLY A 270 7.85 0.45 1.76
CA GLY A 270 7.52 0.89 3.11
C GLY A 270 6.06 0.59 3.49
N LEU A 271 5.09 0.87 2.60
CA LEU A 271 3.67 0.55 2.83
C LEU A 271 3.45 -0.96 2.99
N THR A 272 4.11 -1.79 2.17
CA THR A 272 4.05 -3.26 2.28
C THR A 272 4.45 -3.71 3.68
N ARG A 273 5.55 -3.18 4.21
CA ARG A 273 6.05 -3.48 5.56
C ARG A 273 5.12 -3.00 6.66
N VAL A 274 4.56 -1.81 6.51
CA VAL A 274 3.61 -1.23 7.47
C VAL A 274 2.34 -2.08 7.56
N LEU A 275 1.75 -2.47 6.42
CA LEU A 275 0.58 -3.35 6.39
C LEU A 275 0.89 -4.75 6.94
N ALA A 276 2.08 -5.28 6.69
CA ALA A 276 2.51 -6.56 7.25
C ALA A 276 2.55 -6.55 8.78
N VAL A 277 3.07 -5.48 9.39
CA VAL A 277 3.07 -5.33 10.87
C VAL A 277 1.64 -5.23 11.40
N GLU A 278 0.74 -4.52 10.72
CA GLU A 278 -0.67 -4.46 11.11
C GLU A 278 -1.33 -5.84 11.04
N VAL A 279 -1.17 -6.58 9.93
CA VAL A 279 -1.72 -7.95 9.78
C VAL A 279 -1.20 -8.86 10.89
N LEU A 280 0.11 -8.82 11.17
CA LEU A 280 0.73 -9.61 12.24
C LEU A 280 0.13 -9.27 13.61
N THR A 281 -0.05 -7.99 13.90
CA THR A 281 -0.58 -7.51 15.19
C THR A 281 -2.08 -7.80 15.31
N ALA A 282 -2.86 -7.56 14.27
CA ALA A 282 -4.29 -7.86 14.24
C ALA A 282 -4.55 -9.37 14.39
N ALA A 283 -3.76 -10.21 13.73
CA ALA A 283 -3.86 -11.67 13.88
C ALA A 283 -3.59 -12.11 15.33
N ARG A 284 -2.58 -11.54 16.00
CA ARG A 284 -2.33 -11.80 17.43
C ARG A 284 -3.50 -11.33 18.29
N ALA A 285 -4.07 -10.17 17.99
CA ALA A 285 -5.22 -9.66 18.73
C ALA A 285 -6.48 -10.53 18.54
N LEU A 286 -6.73 -11.06 17.34
CA LEU A 286 -7.82 -11.99 17.07
C LEU A 286 -7.66 -13.30 17.86
N ASP A 287 -6.47 -13.88 17.90
CA ASP A 287 -6.18 -15.06 18.72
C ASP A 287 -6.50 -14.80 20.22
N LEU A 288 -6.19 -13.60 20.72
CA LEU A 288 -6.44 -13.21 22.11
C LEU A 288 -7.91 -12.90 22.41
N ARG A 289 -8.78 -12.84 21.40
CA ARG A 289 -10.22 -12.72 21.56
C ARG A 289 -10.94 -14.03 21.86
N ALA A 290 -10.24 -15.17 21.80
CA ALA A 290 -10.84 -16.45 22.19
C ALA A 290 -11.55 -16.37 23.56
N PRO A 291 -12.74 -16.97 23.76
CA PRO A 291 -13.39 -17.95 22.88
C PRO A 291 -14.31 -17.37 21.79
N LEU A 292 -14.28 -16.04 21.54
CA LEU A 292 -15.08 -15.46 20.45
C LEU A 292 -14.50 -15.87 19.10
N GLU A 293 -15.37 -16.23 18.18
CA GLU A 293 -14.98 -16.69 16.85
C GLU A 293 -14.82 -15.48 15.90
N PRO A 294 -13.68 -15.34 15.22
CA PRO A 294 -13.51 -14.31 14.19
C PRO A 294 -14.36 -14.62 12.95
N ALA A 295 -14.51 -13.61 12.07
CA ALA A 295 -15.14 -13.83 10.76
C ALA A 295 -14.40 -14.93 9.99
N PRO A 296 -15.08 -15.77 9.20
CA PRO A 296 -14.41 -16.81 8.42
C PRO A 296 -13.28 -16.30 7.52
N ALA A 297 -13.43 -15.10 6.95
CA ALA A 297 -12.41 -14.49 6.10
C ALA A 297 -11.18 -14.03 6.89
N THR A 298 -11.35 -13.39 8.05
CA THR A 298 -10.24 -12.98 8.92
C THR A 298 -9.54 -14.19 9.53
N ALA A 299 -10.31 -15.24 9.90
CA ALA A 299 -9.77 -16.51 10.34
C ALA A 299 -8.89 -17.17 9.25
N ALA A 300 -9.31 -17.11 7.98
CA ALA A 300 -8.50 -17.63 6.87
C ALA A 300 -7.17 -16.87 6.72
N VAL A 301 -7.16 -15.55 6.90
CA VAL A 301 -5.90 -14.76 6.90
C VAL A 301 -5.03 -15.14 8.08
N VAL A 302 -5.58 -15.26 9.29
CA VAL A 302 -4.83 -15.72 10.47
C VAL A 302 -4.24 -17.09 10.20
N LYS A 303 -5.00 -18.04 9.67
CA LYS A 303 -4.52 -19.38 9.32
C LYS A 303 -3.35 -19.32 8.33
N ALA A 304 -3.46 -18.56 7.25
CA ALA A 304 -2.38 -18.41 6.27
C ALA A 304 -1.11 -17.83 6.92
N LEU A 305 -1.23 -16.83 7.79
CA LEU A 305 -0.10 -16.29 8.53
C LEU A 305 0.51 -17.34 9.46
N ARG A 306 -0.30 -18.16 10.14
CA ARG A 306 0.15 -19.19 11.08
C ARG A 306 0.89 -20.37 10.44
N GLU A 307 0.88 -20.48 9.12
CA GLU A 307 1.75 -21.45 8.41
C GLU A 307 3.25 -21.16 8.61
N THR A 308 3.61 -19.89 8.84
CA THR A 308 5.01 -19.45 8.98
C THR A 308 5.31 -18.66 10.25
N VAL A 309 4.28 -18.19 10.94
CA VAL A 309 4.39 -17.37 12.16
C VAL A 309 3.71 -18.13 13.31
N PRO A 310 4.43 -18.45 14.40
CA PRO A 310 3.84 -19.15 15.55
C PRO A 310 2.68 -18.38 16.20
N ALA A 311 1.81 -19.10 16.89
CA ALA A 311 0.74 -18.53 17.72
C ALA A 311 1.31 -17.61 18.84
N PRO A 312 0.46 -16.75 19.46
CA PRO A 312 0.86 -15.92 20.60
C PRO A 312 1.56 -16.72 21.71
N GLY A 313 2.52 -16.11 22.34
CA GLY A 313 3.31 -16.69 23.42
C GLY A 313 4.27 -15.65 24.01
N PRO A 314 5.23 -16.07 24.86
CA PRO A 314 6.26 -15.20 25.40
C PRO A 314 7.06 -14.46 24.34
N ASP A 315 7.79 -13.42 24.75
CA ASP A 315 8.67 -12.65 23.87
C ASP A 315 9.68 -13.55 23.17
N ARG A 316 9.87 -13.26 21.89
CA ARG A 316 10.83 -13.94 21.02
C ARG A 316 11.33 -12.99 19.93
N PHE A 317 12.34 -13.40 19.18
CA PHE A 317 12.90 -12.59 18.11
C PHE A 317 11.87 -12.39 16.98
N LEU A 318 11.32 -11.20 16.84
CA LEU A 318 10.19 -10.89 15.94
C LEU A 318 10.60 -10.65 14.48
N ALA A 319 11.86 -10.34 14.17
CA ALA A 319 12.24 -9.99 12.81
C ALA A 319 11.89 -11.06 11.77
N PRO A 320 12.09 -12.38 12.00
CA PRO A 320 11.67 -13.42 11.06
C PRO A 320 10.15 -13.47 10.84
N GLU A 321 9.37 -13.17 11.87
CA GLU A 321 7.90 -13.14 11.79
C GLU A 321 7.41 -11.95 10.98
N ILE A 322 8.02 -10.78 11.19
CA ILE A 322 7.75 -9.58 10.39
C ILE A 322 8.10 -9.84 8.92
N GLU A 323 9.26 -10.42 8.62
CA GLU A 323 9.64 -10.74 7.23
C GLU A 323 8.72 -11.82 6.60
N SER A 324 8.21 -12.76 7.38
CA SER A 324 7.19 -13.72 6.91
C SER A 324 5.87 -13.03 6.58
N ALA A 325 5.41 -12.10 7.43
CA ALA A 325 4.23 -11.29 7.15
C ALA A 325 4.44 -10.37 5.93
N VAL A 326 5.64 -9.80 5.76
CA VAL A 326 6.00 -9.00 4.58
C VAL A 326 5.89 -9.83 3.31
N ARG A 327 6.41 -11.05 3.30
CA ARG A 327 6.27 -11.97 2.15
C ARG A 327 4.80 -12.28 1.87
N LEU A 328 4.02 -12.61 2.89
CA LEU A 328 2.58 -12.90 2.74
C LEU A 328 1.83 -11.72 2.10
N VAL A 329 2.13 -10.49 2.50
CA VAL A 329 1.55 -9.28 1.91
C VAL A 329 2.04 -9.07 0.47
N ALA A 330 3.36 -9.12 0.25
CA ALA A 330 3.97 -8.87 -1.06
C ALA A 330 3.52 -9.87 -2.14
N GLU A 331 3.28 -11.12 -1.76
CA GLU A 331 2.82 -12.19 -2.64
C GLU A 331 1.29 -12.22 -2.80
N GLY A 332 0.57 -11.28 -2.18
CA GLY A 332 -0.88 -11.19 -2.24
C GLY A 332 -1.62 -12.23 -1.39
N GLY A 333 -0.90 -12.96 -0.53
CA GLY A 333 -1.45 -14.06 0.27
C GLY A 333 -2.55 -13.63 1.25
N VAL A 334 -2.49 -12.40 1.78
CA VAL A 334 -3.53 -11.84 2.66
C VAL A 334 -4.87 -11.73 1.92
N VAL A 335 -4.85 -11.14 0.72
CA VAL A 335 -6.05 -10.98 -0.11
C VAL A 335 -6.55 -12.35 -0.57
N ALA A 336 -5.67 -13.22 -1.06
CA ALA A 336 -6.03 -14.55 -1.53
C ALA A 336 -6.68 -15.39 -0.43
N ALA A 337 -6.17 -15.33 0.81
CA ALA A 337 -6.77 -16.01 1.95
C ALA A 337 -8.20 -15.50 2.25
N ALA A 338 -8.41 -14.18 2.27
CA ALA A 338 -9.74 -13.60 2.46
C ALA A 338 -10.68 -13.97 1.31
N GLU A 339 -10.23 -13.87 0.05
CA GLU A 339 -11.01 -14.21 -1.16
C GLU A 339 -11.40 -15.67 -1.25
N SER A 340 -10.64 -16.59 -0.63
CA SER A 340 -11.01 -18.02 -0.55
C SER A 340 -12.34 -18.23 0.16
N VAL A 341 -12.79 -17.27 0.95
CA VAL A 341 -14.05 -17.29 1.71
C VAL A 341 -15.08 -16.32 1.13
N THR A 342 -14.64 -15.08 0.84
CA THR A 342 -15.56 -14.00 0.42
C THR A 342 -15.92 -14.02 -1.07
N GLY A 343 -15.19 -14.79 -1.89
CA GLY A 343 -15.07 -14.52 -3.32
C GLY A 343 -14.26 -13.23 -3.59
N PRO A 344 -14.14 -12.81 -4.85
CA PRO A 344 -13.27 -11.68 -5.24
C PRO A 344 -13.55 -10.40 -4.46
N LEU A 345 -12.48 -9.74 -4.01
CA LEU A 345 -12.47 -8.38 -3.48
C LEU A 345 -12.13 -7.39 -4.61
N ASN A 346 -12.76 -6.22 -4.56
CA ASN A 346 -12.56 -5.18 -5.59
C ASN A 346 -11.22 -4.46 -5.44
#